data_bc37fb27fb4a1c27f57597b576f7c6e2
#
_entry.id   bc37fb27fb4a1c27f57597b576f7c6e2
#
_cell.length_a   1.000
_cell.length_b   1.000
_cell.length_c   1.000
_cell.angle_alpha   90.00
_cell.angle_beta   90.00
_cell.angle_gamma   90.00
#
_symmetry.space_group_name_H-M   'P 1'
#
loop_
_entity.id
_entity.type
_entity.pdbx_description
1 polymer ?
#
loop_
_entity_poly.entity_id
_entity_poly.type
_entity_poly.pdbx_seq_one_letter_code
_entity_poly.pdbx_strand_id
1 'polypeptide(L)'
;MPGYQPASRRPIAEAFRRTARDATRGCVRIGISADTISFASIVAAAAAAVCFLKSLEHPWLLLVAPLFCYLRLWCNMLDGMVALAAGSASRRGEILNELPDRVSDVLIFVGAAHSGWMHPLLGYWAAIAALGAAYVGTLGEAVGGRREYGGIMSKPWRMVVLGLGAWLTYALARCNEGGPFLAHRSALEWACLIVIGGSLQTSAHRLGRTLRRLKAGND
;
A
#
# COMPACT_ATOMS: atom_id res chain seq x y z
N MET A 1 25.92 6.83 -16.94
CA MET A 1 24.67 6.06 -16.77
C MET A 1 23.51 7.01 -16.92
N PRO A 2 22.52 6.78 -17.79
CA PRO A 2 21.38 7.70 -17.93
C PRO A 2 20.56 7.63 -16.65
N GLY A 3 20.34 8.80 -16.03
CA GLY A 3 19.60 8.95 -14.80
C GLY A 3 18.15 8.49 -14.96
N TYR A 4 17.67 7.71 -14.01
CA TYR A 4 16.27 7.29 -13.91
C TYR A 4 15.33 8.50 -13.96
N GLN A 5 14.50 8.60 -14.99
CA GLN A 5 13.43 9.60 -15.10
C GLN A 5 12.08 8.94 -14.81
N PRO A 6 11.38 9.36 -13.75
CA PRO A 6 10.07 8.81 -13.40
C PRO A 6 8.99 9.21 -14.41
N ALA A 7 8.19 8.24 -14.85
CA ALA A 7 7.25 8.35 -15.97
C ALA A 7 5.93 9.12 -15.68
N SER A 8 5.75 9.81 -14.54
CA SER A 8 4.52 10.61 -14.31
C SER A 8 4.77 11.85 -13.45
N ARG A 9 4.56 13.03 -14.04
CA ARG A 9 4.53 14.33 -13.35
C ARG A 9 3.07 14.63 -12.93
N ARG A 10 2.69 14.32 -11.69
CA ARG A 10 1.44 14.79 -11.09
C ARG A 10 1.74 15.81 -10.00
N PRO A 11 1.02 16.97 -9.89
CA PRO A 11 1.33 18.06 -8.95
C PRO A 11 1.41 17.61 -7.49
N ILE A 12 0.50 16.73 -7.07
CA ILE A 12 0.48 16.15 -5.71
C ILE A 12 1.74 15.30 -5.45
N ALA A 13 2.20 14.56 -6.46
CA ALA A 13 3.44 13.79 -6.36
C ALA A 13 4.67 14.70 -6.24
N GLU A 14 4.62 15.91 -6.72
CA GLU A 14 5.75 16.84 -6.68
C GLU A 14 5.89 17.52 -5.31
N ALA A 15 4.79 17.92 -4.67
CA ALA A 15 4.79 18.39 -3.29
C ALA A 15 5.26 17.28 -2.32
N PHE A 16 4.77 16.07 -2.52
CA PHE A 16 5.19 14.89 -1.75
C PHE A 16 6.66 14.54 -1.93
N ARG A 17 7.21 14.77 -3.14
CA ARG A 17 8.64 14.59 -3.43
C ARG A 17 9.53 15.68 -2.82
N ARG A 18 9.03 16.90 -2.62
CA ARG A 18 9.82 17.97 -1.96
C ARG A 18 10.02 17.62 -0.49
N THR A 19 8.95 17.33 0.25
CA THR A 19 9.04 16.91 1.66
C THR A 19 9.88 15.64 1.83
N ALA A 20 9.75 14.67 0.92
CA ALA A 20 10.56 13.46 0.93
C ALA A 20 12.04 13.75 0.65
N ARG A 21 12.39 14.69 -0.24
CA ARG A 21 13.79 15.08 -0.49
C ARG A 21 14.43 15.74 0.73
N ASP A 22 13.68 16.57 1.44
CA ASP A 22 14.19 17.23 2.64
C ASP A 22 14.38 16.24 3.78
N ALA A 23 13.42 15.33 3.96
CA ALA A 23 13.53 14.22 4.89
C ALA A 23 14.70 13.27 4.54
N THR A 24 14.90 12.95 3.24
CA THR A 24 16.02 12.13 2.77
C THR A 24 17.35 12.78 3.16
N ARG A 25 17.51 14.09 2.91
CA ARG A 25 18.73 14.82 3.33
C ARG A 25 18.95 14.79 4.84
N GLY A 26 17.85 14.91 5.61
CA GLY A 26 17.88 14.77 7.07
C GLY A 26 18.35 13.39 7.49
N CYS A 27 17.72 12.33 6.97
CA CYS A 27 18.07 10.95 7.29
C CYS A 27 19.54 10.62 6.96
N VAL A 28 20.01 11.02 5.77
CA VAL A 28 21.40 10.81 5.37
C VAL A 28 22.38 11.56 6.27
N ARG A 29 22.06 12.80 6.68
CA ARG A 29 22.90 13.57 7.61
C ARG A 29 23.04 12.94 8.98
N ILE A 30 21.96 12.31 9.47
CA ILE A 30 21.90 11.70 10.83
C ILE A 30 22.38 10.24 10.77
N GLY A 31 22.64 9.70 9.58
CA GLY A 31 23.09 8.30 9.41
C GLY A 31 21.97 7.27 9.53
N ILE A 32 20.69 7.65 9.35
CA ILE A 32 19.57 6.70 9.35
C ILE A 32 19.61 5.88 8.06
N SER A 33 19.70 4.55 8.20
CA SER A 33 19.76 3.64 7.06
C SER A 33 18.37 3.44 6.42
N ALA A 34 18.36 3.07 5.14
CA ALA A 34 17.14 2.69 4.43
C ALA A 34 16.41 1.52 5.12
N ASP A 35 17.16 0.53 5.62
CA ASP A 35 16.62 -0.63 6.33
C ASP A 35 15.86 -0.23 7.62
N THR A 36 16.38 0.77 8.34
CA THR A 36 15.71 1.32 9.54
C THR A 36 14.37 1.94 9.18
N ILE A 37 14.28 2.64 8.05
CA ILE A 37 13.05 3.28 7.57
C ILE A 37 12.06 2.20 7.09
N SER A 38 12.53 1.16 6.40
CA SER A 38 11.71 0.02 6.00
C SER A 38 11.12 -0.70 7.22
N PHE A 39 11.90 -0.88 8.29
CA PHE A 39 11.39 -1.43 9.55
C PHE A 39 10.35 -0.50 10.20
N ALA A 40 10.58 0.82 10.22
CA ALA A 40 9.62 1.79 10.73
C ALA A 40 8.29 1.74 9.96
N SER A 41 8.32 1.40 8.67
CA SER A 41 7.10 1.20 7.88
C SER A 41 6.26 0.01 8.37
N ILE A 42 6.90 -1.09 8.82
CA ILE A 42 6.19 -2.23 9.43
C ILE A 42 5.57 -1.83 10.77
N VAL A 43 6.29 -1.07 11.58
CA VAL A 43 5.77 -0.57 12.88
C VAL A 43 4.55 0.32 12.65
N ALA A 44 4.59 1.21 11.65
CA ALA A 44 3.44 2.03 11.27
C ALA A 44 2.25 1.17 10.79
N ALA A 45 2.51 0.12 9.99
CA ALA A 45 1.48 -0.81 9.57
C ALA A 45 0.86 -1.60 10.73
N ALA A 46 1.67 -2.03 11.69
CA ALA A 46 1.21 -2.69 12.92
C ALA A 46 0.36 -1.73 13.77
N ALA A 47 0.77 -0.46 13.89
CA ALA A 47 -0.03 0.55 14.59
C ALA A 47 -1.38 0.79 13.89
N ALA A 48 -1.41 0.84 12.55
CA ALA A 48 -2.67 0.91 11.79
C ALA A 48 -3.56 -0.30 12.08
N ALA A 49 -2.98 -1.51 12.07
CA ALA A 49 -3.71 -2.75 12.35
C ALA A 49 -4.32 -2.75 13.76
N VAL A 50 -3.56 -2.33 14.76
CA VAL A 50 -4.06 -2.20 16.16
C VAL A 50 -5.18 -1.15 16.25
N CYS A 51 -5.05 -0.02 15.56
CA CYS A 51 -6.10 1.00 15.49
C CYS A 51 -7.39 0.42 14.89
N PHE A 52 -7.30 -0.32 13.78
CA PHE A 52 -8.45 -1.02 13.20
C PHE A 52 -9.04 -2.03 14.18
N LEU A 53 -8.22 -2.90 14.77
CA LEU A 53 -8.63 -3.96 15.70
C LEU A 53 -9.42 -3.38 16.90
N LYS A 54 -9.00 -2.25 17.42
CA LYS A 54 -9.61 -1.59 18.59
C LYS A 54 -10.70 -0.59 18.22
N SER A 55 -11.02 -0.43 16.94
CA SER A 55 -11.94 0.62 16.47
C SER A 55 -13.41 0.36 16.84
N LEU A 56 -13.82 -0.87 17.16
CA LEU A 56 -15.17 -1.13 17.66
C LEU A 56 -15.36 -0.56 19.08
N GLU A 57 -14.35 -0.77 19.94
CA GLU A 57 -14.34 -0.23 21.31
C GLU A 57 -14.15 1.30 21.31
N HIS A 58 -13.31 1.79 20.39
CA HIS A 58 -12.91 3.19 20.27
C HIS A 58 -13.07 3.68 18.82
N PRO A 59 -14.29 4.08 18.38
CA PRO A 59 -14.57 4.44 16.99
C PRO A 59 -13.67 5.52 16.39
N TRP A 60 -13.15 6.46 17.20
CA TRP A 60 -12.22 7.50 16.75
C TRP A 60 -10.91 6.94 16.18
N LEU A 61 -10.55 5.68 16.48
CA LEU A 61 -9.40 5.00 15.89
C LEU A 61 -9.55 4.78 14.39
N LEU A 62 -10.79 4.78 13.86
CA LEU A 62 -11.01 4.78 12.40
C LEU A 62 -10.52 6.07 11.72
N LEU A 63 -10.36 7.19 12.46
CA LEU A 63 -9.73 8.39 11.93
C LEU A 63 -8.20 8.28 11.92
N VAL A 64 -7.64 7.59 12.90
CA VAL A 64 -6.19 7.49 13.11
C VAL A 64 -5.56 6.39 12.26
N ALA A 65 -6.24 5.25 12.10
CA ALA A 65 -5.71 4.11 11.34
C ALA A 65 -5.24 4.49 9.91
N PRO A 66 -6.01 5.25 9.10
CA PRO A 66 -5.55 5.70 7.79
C PRO A 66 -4.30 6.59 7.84
N LEU A 67 -4.11 7.38 8.88
CA LEU A 67 -2.91 8.22 9.02
C LEU A 67 -1.64 7.35 9.14
N PHE A 68 -1.71 6.25 9.89
CA PHE A 68 -0.64 5.27 9.96
C PHE A 68 -0.44 4.53 8.63
N CYS A 69 -1.50 4.23 7.88
CA CYS A 69 -1.39 3.69 6.53
C CYS A 69 -0.63 4.65 5.60
N TYR A 70 -0.91 5.96 5.68
CA TYR A 70 -0.21 6.97 4.88
C TYR A 70 1.24 7.18 5.35
N LEU A 71 1.48 7.16 6.66
CA LEU A 71 2.84 7.20 7.22
C LEU A 71 3.67 6.02 6.70
N ARG A 72 3.10 4.82 6.70
CA ARG A 72 3.74 3.63 6.14
C ARG A 72 4.08 3.80 4.65
N LEU A 73 3.18 4.36 3.84
CA LEU A 73 3.46 4.64 2.42
C LEU A 73 4.59 5.66 2.26
N TRP A 74 4.62 6.66 3.12
CA TRP A 74 5.65 7.69 3.11
C TRP A 74 7.03 7.10 3.48
N CYS A 75 7.11 6.27 4.52
CA CYS A 75 8.33 5.54 4.88
C CYS A 75 8.82 4.67 3.71
N ASN A 76 7.94 3.92 3.05
CA ASN A 76 8.28 3.08 1.91
C ASN A 76 8.75 3.85 0.66
N MET A 77 8.39 5.13 0.51
CA MET A 77 8.96 5.98 -0.52
C MET A 77 10.33 6.52 -0.07
N LEU A 78 10.45 6.85 1.20
CA LEU A 78 11.64 7.46 1.78
C LEU A 78 12.83 6.49 1.82
N ASP A 79 12.61 5.20 2.14
CA ASP A 79 13.67 4.20 2.20
C ASP A 79 14.38 4.03 0.85
N GLY A 80 13.63 3.95 -0.24
CA GLY A 80 14.20 3.90 -1.60
C GLY A 80 14.99 5.17 -1.95
N MET A 81 14.51 6.35 -1.54
CA MET A 81 15.21 7.61 -1.77
C MET A 81 16.49 7.71 -0.95
N VAL A 82 16.49 7.26 0.30
CA VAL A 82 17.68 7.22 1.18
C VAL A 82 18.70 6.22 0.64
N ALA A 83 18.27 5.02 0.21
CA ALA A 83 19.17 4.02 -0.39
C ALA A 83 19.88 4.56 -1.62
N LEU A 84 19.16 5.28 -2.50
CA LEU A 84 19.75 5.92 -3.68
C LEU A 84 20.71 7.07 -3.31
N ALA A 85 20.31 7.93 -2.38
CA ALA A 85 21.12 9.08 -1.96
C ALA A 85 22.39 8.67 -1.21
N ALA A 86 22.34 7.56 -0.44
CA ALA A 86 23.48 7.01 0.27
C ALA A 86 24.37 6.10 -0.61
N GLY A 87 24.01 5.85 -1.88
CA GLY A 87 24.73 4.93 -2.76
C GLY A 87 24.68 3.46 -2.29
N SER A 88 23.75 3.11 -1.39
CA SER A 88 23.60 1.79 -0.79
C SER A 88 22.57 0.89 -1.52
N ALA A 89 22.07 1.35 -2.68
CA ALA A 89 21.14 0.58 -3.50
C ALA A 89 21.78 -0.76 -3.92
N SER A 90 21.15 -1.87 -3.53
CA SER A 90 21.65 -3.22 -3.78
C SER A 90 20.48 -4.20 -3.99
N ARG A 91 20.75 -5.36 -4.62
CA ARG A 91 19.77 -6.44 -4.75
C ARG A 91 19.23 -6.93 -3.41
N ARG A 92 20.07 -6.93 -2.37
CA ARG A 92 19.64 -7.21 -0.99
C ARG A 92 18.68 -6.15 -0.49
N GLY A 93 18.95 -4.87 -0.76
CA GLY A 93 18.06 -3.75 -0.41
C GLY A 93 16.70 -3.84 -1.09
N GLU A 94 16.62 -4.34 -2.33
CA GLU A 94 15.34 -4.58 -3.03
C GLU A 94 14.48 -5.61 -2.29
N ILE A 95 15.08 -6.71 -1.80
CA ILE A 95 14.37 -7.72 -1.00
C ILE A 95 13.91 -7.12 0.33
N LEU A 96 14.77 -6.36 1.01
CA LEU A 96 14.51 -5.73 2.30
C LEU A 96 13.46 -4.58 2.18
N ASN A 97 13.20 -4.08 1.01
CA ASN A 97 12.12 -3.14 0.73
C ASN A 97 10.81 -3.87 0.34
N GLU A 98 10.90 -4.89 -0.52
CA GLU A 98 9.71 -5.59 -1.03
C GLU A 98 9.02 -6.44 0.04
N LEU A 99 9.76 -7.17 0.88
CA LEU A 99 9.20 -8.04 1.91
C LEU A 99 8.41 -7.28 2.99
N PRO A 100 8.94 -6.19 3.59
CA PRO A 100 8.20 -5.35 4.52
C PRO A 100 6.86 -4.85 3.98
N ASP A 101 6.81 -4.55 2.69
CA ASP A 101 5.58 -4.13 2.05
C ASP A 101 4.49 -5.20 2.04
N ARG A 102 4.86 -6.46 1.83
CA ARG A 102 3.90 -7.58 1.86
C ARG A 102 3.37 -7.78 3.26
N VAL A 103 4.29 -7.80 4.24
CA VAL A 103 3.93 -7.91 5.66
C VAL A 103 3.01 -6.76 6.08
N SER A 104 3.33 -5.53 5.69
CA SER A 104 2.52 -4.34 6.01
C SER A 104 1.11 -4.42 5.40
N ASP A 105 0.99 -4.82 4.12
CA ASP A 105 -0.33 -4.97 3.49
C ASP A 105 -1.18 -6.01 4.23
N VAL A 106 -0.58 -7.16 4.60
CA VAL A 106 -1.28 -8.21 5.36
C VAL A 106 -1.72 -7.71 6.73
N LEU A 107 -0.83 -7.07 7.50
CA LEU A 107 -1.13 -6.54 8.83
C LEU A 107 -2.32 -5.56 8.78
N ILE A 108 -2.31 -4.62 7.85
CA ILE A 108 -3.36 -3.61 7.73
C ILE A 108 -4.71 -4.26 7.39
N PHE A 109 -4.77 -5.14 6.38
CA PHE A 109 -6.03 -5.77 5.99
C PHE A 109 -6.54 -6.78 7.03
N VAL A 110 -5.65 -7.50 7.72
CA VAL A 110 -6.03 -8.37 8.84
C VAL A 110 -6.53 -7.55 10.03
N GLY A 111 -5.89 -6.43 10.35
CA GLY A 111 -6.39 -5.50 11.36
C GLY A 111 -7.80 -4.99 11.02
N ALA A 112 -8.02 -4.56 9.77
CA ALA A 112 -9.33 -4.14 9.28
C ALA A 112 -10.36 -5.29 9.33
N ALA A 113 -9.97 -6.53 8.98
CA ALA A 113 -10.82 -7.73 9.06
C ALA A 113 -11.40 -7.94 10.46
N HIS A 114 -10.62 -7.66 11.48
CA HIS A 114 -11.01 -7.83 12.88
C HIS A 114 -11.50 -6.54 13.56
N SER A 115 -11.78 -5.51 12.79
CA SER A 115 -12.26 -4.23 13.32
C SER A 115 -13.67 -4.28 13.93
N GLY A 116 -14.46 -5.32 13.63
CA GLY A 116 -15.88 -5.41 13.99
C GLY A 116 -16.82 -4.61 13.08
N TRP A 117 -16.28 -3.81 12.15
CA TRP A 117 -17.06 -3.00 11.18
C TRP A 117 -17.31 -3.70 9.85
N MET A 118 -16.77 -4.90 9.66
CA MET A 118 -16.86 -5.65 8.41
C MET A 118 -16.79 -7.16 8.63
N HIS A 119 -17.24 -7.91 7.63
CA HIS A 119 -17.08 -9.36 7.66
C HIS A 119 -15.59 -9.72 7.47
N PRO A 120 -14.98 -10.52 8.37
CA PRO A 120 -13.53 -10.80 8.36
C PRO A 120 -13.00 -11.35 7.03
N LEU A 121 -13.78 -12.18 6.34
CA LEU A 121 -13.39 -12.75 5.04
C LEU A 121 -13.05 -11.68 3.99
N LEU A 122 -13.68 -10.50 4.04
CA LEU A 122 -13.40 -9.43 3.07
C LEU A 122 -11.99 -8.86 3.26
N GLY A 123 -11.55 -8.68 4.51
CA GLY A 123 -10.19 -8.24 4.79
C GLY A 123 -9.14 -9.28 4.39
N TYR A 124 -9.40 -10.57 4.64
CA TYR A 124 -8.51 -11.63 4.18
C TYR A 124 -8.42 -11.71 2.66
N TRP A 125 -9.55 -11.65 1.95
CA TRP A 125 -9.54 -11.61 0.49
C TRP A 125 -8.87 -10.36 -0.07
N ALA A 126 -9.01 -9.20 0.59
CA ALA A 126 -8.29 -7.99 0.21
C ALA A 126 -6.77 -8.15 0.38
N ALA A 127 -6.30 -8.78 1.48
CA ALA A 127 -4.90 -9.11 1.67
C ALA A 127 -4.38 -10.06 0.59
N ILE A 128 -5.10 -11.17 0.31
CA ILE A 128 -4.73 -12.14 -0.73
C ILE A 128 -4.67 -11.47 -2.11
N ALA A 129 -5.67 -10.69 -2.47
CA ALA A 129 -5.70 -9.99 -3.75
C ALA A 129 -4.57 -8.95 -3.89
N ALA A 130 -4.24 -8.25 -2.79
CA ALA A 130 -3.10 -7.33 -2.74
C ALA A 130 -1.75 -8.05 -2.94
N LEU A 131 -1.55 -9.19 -2.26
CA LEU A 131 -0.37 -10.05 -2.44
C LEU A 131 -0.30 -10.61 -3.86
N GLY A 132 -1.42 -11.10 -4.40
CA GLY A 132 -1.50 -11.62 -5.77
C GLY A 132 -1.11 -10.56 -6.81
N ALA A 133 -1.62 -9.33 -6.68
CA ALA A 133 -1.27 -8.23 -7.58
C ALA A 133 0.23 -7.87 -7.51
N ALA A 134 0.84 -7.98 -6.34
CA ALA A 134 2.26 -7.77 -6.18
C ALA A 134 3.07 -8.93 -6.78
N TYR A 135 2.67 -10.17 -6.47
CA TYR A 135 3.31 -11.39 -6.98
C TYR A 135 3.35 -11.42 -8.51
N VAL A 136 2.22 -11.12 -9.17
CA VAL A 136 2.18 -11.05 -10.65
C VAL A 136 3.14 -9.99 -11.19
N GLY A 137 3.33 -8.87 -10.48
CA GLY A 137 4.30 -7.84 -10.85
C GLY A 137 5.75 -8.35 -10.80
N THR A 138 6.13 -9.04 -9.72
CA THR A 138 7.48 -9.63 -9.56
C THR A 138 7.68 -10.84 -10.45
N LEU A 139 6.66 -11.66 -10.69
CA LEU A 139 6.71 -12.77 -11.63
C LEU A 139 7.02 -12.26 -13.05
N GLY A 140 6.36 -11.17 -13.47
CA GLY A 140 6.64 -10.53 -14.76
C GLY A 140 8.09 -10.04 -14.88
N GLU A 141 8.71 -9.61 -13.79
CA GLU A 141 10.12 -9.23 -13.74
C GLU A 141 11.03 -10.45 -13.82
N ALA A 142 10.73 -11.52 -13.09
CA ALA A 142 11.53 -12.73 -13.06
C ALA A 142 11.56 -13.44 -14.42
N VAL A 143 10.44 -13.47 -15.16
CA VAL A 143 10.33 -14.17 -16.45
C VAL A 143 10.63 -13.23 -17.63
N GLY A 144 10.22 -11.97 -17.57
CA GLY A 144 10.31 -11.01 -18.69
C GLY A 144 11.37 -9.93 -18.50
N GLY A 145 12.22 -10.01 -17.47
CA GLY A 145 13.31 -9.04 -17.19
C GLY A 145 12.84 -7.62 -16.83
N ARG A 146 11.54 -7.37 -16.76
CA ARG A 146 10.99 -6.04 -16.44
C ARG A 146 9.73 -6.13 -15.61
N ARG A 147 9.72 -5.40 -14.50
CA ARG A 147 8.56 -5.31 -13.59
C ARG A 147 7.39 -4.53 -14.20
N GLU A 148 6.19 -5.07 -14.09
CA GLU A 148 4.96 -4.41 -14.51
C GLU A 148 4.34 -3.62 -13.35
N TYR A 149 4.21 -2.31 -13.56
CA TYR A 149 3.61 -1.38 -12.59
C TYR A 149 2.18 -0.93 -12.97
N GLY A 150 1.66 -1.40 -14.10
CA GLY A 150 0.31 -1.04 -14.58
C GLY A 150 -0.80 -1.56 -13.66
N GLY A 151 -2.03 -1.08 -13.92
CA GLY A 151 -3.25 -1.43 -13.19
C GLY A 151 -3.78 -0.27 -12.34
N ILE A 152 -5.09 -0.34 -12.02
CA ILE A 152 -5.80 0.74 -11.31
C ILE A 152 -5.56 0.71 -9.80
N MET A 153 -5.37 -0.51 -9.22
CA MET A 153 -5.25 -0.70 -7.78
C MET A 153 -3.78 -0.90 -7.39
N SER A 154 -2.99 0.17 -7.53
CA SER A 154 -1.62 0.19 -7.01
C SER A 154 -1.59 0.28 -5.47
N LYS A 155 -0.42 0.04 -4.86
CA LYS A 155 -0.21 0.10 -3.41
C LYS A 155 -0.79 1.38 -2.74
N PRO A 156 -0.52 2.61 -3.24
CA PRO A 156 -1.12 3.82 -2.67
C PRO A 156 -2.65 3.83 -2.76
N TRP A 157 -3.22 3.41 -3.89
CA TRP A 157 -4.66 3.43 -4.07
C TRP A 157 -5.40 2.48 -3.13
N ARG A 158 -4.82 1.31 -2.81
CA ARG A 158 -5.38 0.41 -1.79
C ARG A 158 -5.52 1.11 -0.44
N MET A 159 -4.49 1.85 -0.01
CA MET A 159 -4.50 2.56 1.26
C MET A 159 -5.45 3.77 1.23
N VAL A 160 -5.54 4.49 0.12
CA VAL A 160 -6.51 5.59 -0.06
C VAL A 160 -7.93 5.08 0.04
N VAL A 161 -8.28 4.03 -0.69
CA VAL A 161 -9.64 3.45 -0.69
C VAL A 161 -10.00 2.92 0.70
N LEU A 162 -9.10 2.18 1.36
CA LEU A 162 -9.31 1.68 2.71
C LEU A 162 -9.48 2.83 3.71
N GLY A 163 -8.66 3.87 3.60
CA GLY A 163 -8.72 5.04 4.49
C GLY A 163 -10.01 5.83 4.32
N LEU A 164 -10.45 6.06 3.08
CA LEU A 164 -11.74 6.70 2.82
C LEU A 164 -12.90 5.87 3.36
N GLY A 165 -12.85 4.53 3.20
CA GLY A 165 -13.82 3.62 3.78
C GLY A 165 -13.89 3.71 5.31
N ALA A 166 -12.73 3.79 5.98
CA ALA A 166 -12.64 3.93 7.43
C ALA A 166 -13.23 5.28 7.90
N TRP A 167 -12.83 6.39 7.27
CA TRP A 167 -13.34 7.72 7.62
C TRP A 167 -14.84 7.84 7.39
N LEU A 168 -15.34 7.28 6.27
CA LEU A 168 -16.77 7.29 5.98
C LEU A 168 -17.55 6.40 6.97
N THR A 169 -17.00 5.24 7.34
CA THR A 169 -17.60 4.37 8.38
C THR A 169 -17.73 5.13 9.70
N TYR A 170 -16.67 5.84 10.11
CA TYR A 170 -16.71 6.66 11.32
C TYR A 170 -17.79 7.76 11.24
N ALA A 171 -17.82 8.51 10.13
CA ALA A 171 -18.78 9.59 9.94
C ALA A 171 -20.24 9.08 10.00
N LEU A 172 -20.52 7.97 9.32
CA LEU A 172 -21.85 7.37 9.31
C LEU A 172 -22.25 6.79 10.67
N ALA A 173 -21.32 6.16 11.38
CA ALA A 173 -21.55 5.68 12.73
C ALA A 173 -21.93 6.80 13.71
N ARG A 174 -21.42 8.01 13.48
CA ARG A 174 -21.75 9.21 14.30
C ARG A 174 -23.09 9.85 13.90
N CYS A 175 -23.47 9.77 12.62
CA CYS A 175 -24.71 10.41 12.12
C CYS A 175 -25.94 9.51 12.24
N ASN A 176 -25.81 8.19 12.14
CA ASN A 176 -26.91 7.23 12.03
C ASN A 176 -26.97 6.21 13.18
N GLU A 177 -26.43 6.52 14.35
CA GLU A 177 -26.38 5.58 15.48
C GLU A 177 -25.88 4.16 15.11
N GLY A 178 -24.97 4.09 14.13
CA GLY A 178 -24.33 2.82 13.73
C GLY A 178 -25.07 2.02 12.66
N GLY A 179 -26.04 2.60 11.97
CA GLY A 179 -26.75 1.91 10.88
C GLY A 179 -25.87 1.57 9.67
N PRO A 180 -26.21 0.52 8.91
CA PRO A 180 -25.48 0.12 7.71
C PRO A 180 -25.59 1.18 6.62
N PHE A 181 -24.50 1.41 5.86
CA PHE A 181 -24.42 2.45 4.83
C PHE A 181 -25.23 2.12 3.58
N LEU A 182 -24.90 1.05 2.88
CA LEU A 182 -25.54 0.65 1.63
C LEU A 182 -25.71 -0.87 1.61
N ALA A 183 -26.88 -1.36 1.27
CA ALA A 183 -27.18 -2.80 1.21
C ALA A 183 -26.73 -3.55 2.50
N HIS A 184 -26.99 -2.96 3.68
CA HIS A 184 -26.62 -3.50 4.98
C HIS A 184 -25.10 -3.74 5.20
N ARG A 185 -24.24 -3.05 4.44
CA ARG A 185 -22.78 -3.13 4.56
C ARG A 185 -22.20 -1.81 5.03
N SER A 186 -21.09 -1.87 5.77
CA SER A 186 -20.34 -0.67 6.14
C SER A 186 -19.57 -0.08 4.95
N ALA A 187 -19.17 1.18 5.04
CA ALA A 187 -18.30 1.78 4.03
C ALA A 187 -16.93 1.11 3.96
N LEU A 188 -16.46 0.54 5.08
CA LEU A 188 -15.21 -0.22 5.13
C LEU A 188 -15.32 -1.54 4.36
N GLU A 189 -16.46 -2.22 4.40
CA GLU A 189 -16.71 -3.40 3.57
C GLU A 189 -16.68 -3.08 2.09
N TRP A 190 -17.34 -1.99 1.67
CA TRP A 190 -17.30 -1.54 0.29
C TRP A 190 -15.88 -1.17 -0.16
N ALA A 191 -15.11 -0.53 0.70
CA ALA A 191 -13.70 -0.23 0.42
C ALA A 191 -12.90 -1.52 0.17
N CYS A 192 -13.09 -2.57 0.97
CA CYS A 192 -12.42 -3.85 0.77
C CYS A 192 -12.88 -4.54 -0.53
N LEU A 193 -14.17 -4.50 -0.88
CA LEU A 193 -14.67 -5.03 -2.15
C LEU A 193 -14.05 -4.31 -3.36
N ILE A 194 -13.92 -2.98 -3.29
CA ILE A 194 -13.24 -2.18 -4.32
C ILE A 194 -11.76 -2.56 -4.42
N VAL A 195 -11.09 -2.75 -3.29
CA VAL A 195 -9.68 -3.19 -3.26
C VAL A 195 -9.53 -4.58 -3.87
N ILE A 196 -10.41 -5.52 -3.56
CA ILE A 196 -10.39 -6.88 -4.13
C ILE A 196 -10.57 -6.81 -5.65
N GLY A 197 -11.66 -6.21 -6.13
CA GLY A 197 -11.95 -6.12 -7.56
C GLY A 197 -10.86 -5.38 -8.34
N GLY A 198 -10.39 -4.26 -7.81
CA GLY A 198 -9.29 -3.48 -8.41
C GLY A 198 -7.96 -4.21 -8.42
N SER A 199 -7.65 -5.02 -7.39
CA SER A 199 -6.43 -5.83 -7.32
C SER A 199 -6.49 -7.00 -8.30
N LEU A 200 -7.64 -7.65 -8.45
CA LEU A 200 -7.85 -8.70 -9.45
C LEU A 200 -7.70 -8.14 -10.88
N GLN A 201 -8.32 -7.01 -11.17
CA GLN A 201 -8.15 -6.31 -12.44
C GLN A 201 -6.68 -5.95 -12.69
N THR A 202 -5.98 -5.46 -11.67
CA THR A 202 -4.55 -5.11 -11.75
C THR A 202 -3.69 -6.34 -12.05
N SER A 203 -3.98 -7.48 -11.41
CA SER A 203 -3.31 -8.76 -11.66
C SER A 203 -3.52 -9.24 -13.09
N ALA A 204 -4.75 -9.26 -13.57
CA ALA A 204 -5.10 -9.64 -14.94
C ALA A 204 -4.43 -8.73 -15.97
N HIS A 205 -4.43 -7.40 -15.74
CA HIS A 205 -3.77 -6.43 -16.60
C HIS A 205 -2.25 -6.66 -16.70
N ARG A 206 -1.58 -6.86 -15.56
CA ARG A 206 -0.13 -7.13 -15.49
C ARG A 206 0.23 -8.43 -16.19
N LEU A 207 -0.52 -9.51 -15.90
CA LEU A 207 -0.31 -10.82 -16.52
C LEU A 207 -0.47 -10.72 -18.03
N GLY A 208 -1.55 -10.11 -18.52
CA GLY A 208 -1.80 -9.93 -19.95
C GLY A 208 -0.69 -9.16 -20.67
N ARG A 209 -0.15 -8.09 -20.03
CA ARG A 209 0.99 -7.34 -20.59
C ARG A 209 2.27 -8.15 -20.63
N THR A 210 2.56 -8.90 -19.56
CA THR A 210 3.74 -9.79 -19.51
C THR A 210 3.66 -10.85 -20.61
N LEU A 211 2.52 -11.54 -20.73
CA LEU A 211 2.34 -12.58 -21.77
C LEU A 211 2.44 -12.03 -23.20
N ARG A 212 1.88 -10.85 -23.47
CA ARG A 212 2.02 -10.22 -24.81
C ARG A 212 3.48 -9.89 -25.14
N ARG A 213 4.23 -9.43 -24.13
CA ARG A 213 5.64 -9.08 -24.30
C ARG A 213 6.51 -10.30 -24.56
N LEU A 214 6.25 -11.42 -23.86
CA LEU A 214 6.94 -12.67 -24.06
C LEU A 214 6.69 -13.26 -25.46
N LYS A 215 5.48 -13.10 -25.99
CA LYS A 215 5.17 -13.50 -27.37
C LYS A 215 5.93 -12.66 -28.40
N ALA A 216 5.97 -11.34 -28.21
CA ALA A 216 6.67 -10.43 -29.14
C ALA A 216 8.20 -10.53 -29.07
N GLY A 217 8.78 -11.14 -28.06
CA GLY A 217 10.22 -11.36 -27.92
C GLY A 217 10.68 -12.74 -28.41
N ASN A 218 9.75 -13.61 -28.80
CA ASN A 218 10.02 -14.94 -29.35
C ASN A 218 9.87 -15.00 -30.90
N ASP A 219 9.48 -13.91 -31.53
CA ASP A 219 9.44 -13.70 -32.99
C ASP A 219 10.64 -12.81 -33.39
#